data_ed10699c1ca44f0bedf8b2e59b5fe24d
#
_entry.id   ed10699c1ca44f0bedf8b2e59b5fe24d
#
_cell.length_a   1.000
_cell.length_b   1.000
_cell.length_c   1.000
_cell.angle_alpha   90.00
_cell.angle_beta   90.00
_cell.angle_gamma   90.00
#
_symmetry.space_group_name_H-M   'P 1'
#
loop_
_entity.id
_entity.type
_entity.pdbx_description
1 polymer ?
#
loop_
_entity_poly.entity_id
_entity_poly.type
_entity_poly.pdbx_seq_one_letter_code
_entity_poly.pdbx_strand_id
1 'polypeptide(L)'
;MAGDIFDQRRRALRFARAAGRHGYFTQQVAELLIERVADVPRRFGRALLIGDGGGPLAAKLGAKVDRLDIWPPHSAINVQPESYDLLLWPLGLEGEGDVPDALLRARLALRPDGVLVGALFGDGSFAALRRAMQAADAPHIVARMHPQISLAAVGDLLHKIGLRLIVTDVERLTWAYRSLSALVADLRDAALTNMLSGAVHPIGRAQWQRAEQAFMADATHGHDGVLRGRVDARLLLFTAWAPHPDQPQEKRALNTGIFDKLP
;
A
#
# COMPACT_ATOMS: atom_id res chain seq x y z
N MET A 1 -1.11 9.32 -25.18
CA MET A 1 -1.56 8.87 -23.84
C MET A 1 -0.50 7.93 -23.30
N ALA A 2 0.15 8.25 -22.17
CA ALA A 2 1.02 7.29 -21.50
C ALA A 2 0.15 6.09 -21.13
N GLY A 3 0.54 4.87 -21.52
CA GLY A 3 -0.17 3.66 -21.16
C GLY A 3 -0.18 3.49 -19.63
N ASP A 4 -1.21 2.85 -19.08
CA ASP A 4 -1.28 2.51 -17.66
C ASP A 4 -0.02 1.71 -17.28
N ILE A 5 0.66 2.14 -16.21
CA ILE A 5 1.86 1.48 -15.68
C ILE A 5 1.52 0.06 -15.21
N PHE A 6 0.28 -0.18 -14.78
CA PHE A 6 -0.19 -1.45 -14.28
C PHE A 6 -1.18 -2.13 -15.23
N ASP A 7 -1.05 -3.43 -15.36
CA ASP A 7 -1.99 -4.30 -16.04
C ASP A 7 -3.16 -4.63 -15.11
N GLN A 8 -4.32 -3.99 -15.33
CA GLN A 8 -5.51 -4.12 -14.49
C GLN A 8 -6.03 -5.57 -14.44
N ARG A 9 -5.94 -6.33 -15.53
CA ARG A 9 -6.30 -7.75 -15.56
C ARG A 9 -5.36 -8.57 -14.69
N ARG A 10 -4.07 -8.31 -14.78
CA ARG A 10 -3.04 -8.97 -13.96
C ARG A 10 -3.23 -8.62 -12.49
N ARG A 11 -3.52 -7.36 -12.20
CA ARG A 11 -3.86 -6.88 -10.86
C ARG A 11 -5.06 -7.64 -10.28
N ALA A 12 -6.18 -7.69 -10.99
CA ALA A 12 -7.37 -8.44 -10.57
C ALA A 12 -7.07 -9.91 -10.29
N LEU A 13 -6.28 -10.56 -11.15
CA LEU A 13 -5.86 -11.96 -10.94
C LEU A 13 -4.98 -12.15 -9.70
N ARG A 14 -4.10 -11.18 -9.35
CA ARG A 14 -3.26 -11.25 -8.14
C ARG A 14 -4.13 -11.18 -6.89
N PHE A 15 -5.04 -10.21 -6.83
CA PHE A 15 -5.97 -10.10 -5.70
C PHE A 15 -6.92 -11.30 -5.59
N ALA A 16 -7.45 -11.80 -6.70
CA ALA A 16 -8.29 -13.00 -6.68
C ALA A 16 -7.55 -14.25 -6.14
N ARG A 17 -6.26 -14.38 -6.45
CA ARG A 17 -5.43 -15.48 -5.94
C ARG A 17 -5.01 -15.32 -4.48
N ALA A 18 -4.91 -14.09 -4.01
CA ALA A 18 -4.60 -13.76 -2.62
C ALA A 18 -5.83 -13.82 -1.70
N ALA A 19 -7.04 -13.78 -2.28
CA ALA A 19 -8.28 -13.77 -1.51
C ALA A 19 -8.36 -14.95 -0.52
N GLY A 20 -8.65 -14.64 0.74
CA GLY A 20 -8.70 -15.63 1.82
C GLY A 20 -7.33 -16.11 2.32
N ARG A 21 -6.23 -15.61 1.77
CA ARG A 21 -4.87 -15.87 2.25
C ARG A 21 -4.41 -14.71 3.12
N HIS A 22 -4.02 -15.02 4.34
CA HIS A 22 -3.60 -14.03 5.32
C HIS A 22 -2.18 -14.33 5.76
N GLY A 23 -1.23 -13.99 4.87
CA GLY A 23 0.20 -14.11 5.13
C GLY A 23 0.66 -13.13 6.21
N TYR A 24 1.92 -13.25 6.60
CA TYR A 24 2.51 -12.47 7.68
C TYR A 24 2.44 -10.94 7.43
N PHE A 25 2.65 -10.50 6.20
CA PHE A 25 2.55 -9.08 5.84
C PHE A 25 1.16 -8.50 6.11
N THR A 26 0.11 -9.18 5.67
CA THR A 26 -1.25 -8.68 5.83
C THR A 26 -1.69 -8.65 7.29
N GLN A 27 -1.25 -9.62 8.10
CA GLN A 27 -1.51 -9.65 9.53
C GLN A 27 -0.85 -8.48 10.25
N GLN A 28 0.43 -8.22 9.98
CA GLN A 28 1.17 -7.14 10.60
C GLN A 28 0.63 -5.76 10.21
N VAL A 29 0.30 -5.56 8.93
CA VAL A 29 -0.36 -4.33 8.48
C VAL A 29 -1.71 -4.14 9.15
N ALA A 30 -2.50 -5.20 9.29
CA ALA A 30 -3.80 -5.13 9.97
C ALA A 30 -3.65 -4.70 11.44
N GLU A 31 -2.65 -5.20 12.16
CA GLU A 31 -2.37 -4.83 13.54
C GLU A 31 -2.07 -3.33 13.67
N LEU A 32 -1.15 -2.82 12.85
CA LEU A 32 -0.78 -1.41 12.85
C LEU A 32 -1.96 -0.49 12.49
N LEU A 33 -2.83 -0.88 11.56
CA LEU A 33 -3.99 -0.09 11.20
C LEU A 33 -5.08 -0.12 12.29
N ILE A 34 -5.26 -1.24 12.97
CA ILE A 34 -6.19 -1.34 14.11
C ILE A 34 -5.77 -0.42 15.26
N GLU A 35 -4.48 -0.35 15.57
CA GLU A 35 -3.96 0.59 16.56
C GLU A 35 -4.32 2.04 16.19
N ARG A 36 -4.10 2.42 14.93
CA ARG A 36 -4.47 3.75 14.41
C ARG A 36 -5.97 4.05 14.50
N VAL A 37 -6.81 3.07 14.20
CA VAL A 37 -8.26 3.20 14.36
C VAL A 37 -8.65 3.29 15.84
N ALA A 38 -7.96 2.57 16.73
CA ALA A 38 -8.20 2.60 18.17
C ALA A 38 -7.90 3.98 18.78
N ASP A 39 -6.90 4.69 18.26
CA ASP A 39 -6.51 6.04 18.71
C ASP A 39 -7.58 7.10 18.40
N VAL A 40 -8.48 6.85 17.45
CA VAL A 40 -9.61 7.76 17.20
C VAL A 40 -10.67 7.55 18.26
N PRO A 41 -11.00 8.56 19.12
CA PRO A 41 -11.83 8.38 20.30
C PRO A 41 -13.33 8.36 19.98
N ARG A 42 -13.74 7.61 18.95
CA ARG A 42 -15.16 7.44 18.59
C ARG A 42 -15.42 6.06 17.98
N ARG A 43 -16.70 5.69 17.92
CA ARG A 43 -17.19 4.58 17.09
C ARG A 43 -17.58 5.12 15.70
N PHE A 44 -17.57 4.22 14.73
CA PHE A 44 -17.92 4.53 13.35
C PHE A 44 -19.20 3.78 12.97
N GLY A 45 -20.20 4.50 12.49
CA GLY A 45 -21.47 3.90 12.08
C GLY A 45 -21.30 3.03 10.83
N ARG A 46 -20.52 3.52 9.84
CA ARG A 46 -20.30 2.78 8.60
C ARG A 46 -18.85 2.93 8.09
N ALA A 47 -18.19 1.81 7.88
CA ALA A 47 -16.84 1.79 7.34
C ALA A 47 -16.77 1.11 5.98
N LEU A 48 -15.84 1.57 5.13
CA LEU A 48 -15.46 0.94 3.86
C LEU A 48 -14.03 0.39 3.99
N LEU A 49 -13.86 -0.89 3.75
CA LEU A 49 -12.55 -1.54 3.71
C LEU A 49 -12.20 -1.89 2.27
N ILE A 50 -11.08 -1.34 1.78
CA ILE A 50 -10.57 -1.61 0.43
C ILE A 50 -9.60 -2.81 0.52
N GLY A 51 -9.99 -3.93 -0.04
CA GLY A 51 -9.10 -5.09 -0.13
C GLY A 51 -9.46 -6.22 0.80
N ASP A 52 -8.84 -6.44 1.81
CA ASP A 52 -8.83 -7.48 2.87
C ASP A 52 -9.85 -8.67 2.81
N GLY A 53 -10.92 -8.60 2.03
CA GLY A 53 -11.84 -9.69 1.71
C GLY A 53 -12.38 -10.52 2.91
N GLY A 54 -12.46 -9.94 4.12
CA GLY A 54 -12.83 -10.64 5.35
C GLY A 54 -11.64 -11.14 6.18
N GLY A 55 -10.45 -10.61 5.92
CA GLY A 55 -9.21 -10.96 6.61
C GLY A 55 -9.05 -10.37 8.02
N PRO A 56 -7.81 -10.38 8.55
CA PRO A 56 -7.53 -10.03 9.94
C PRO A 56 -8.03 -8.66 10.35
N LEU A 57 -7.99 -7.67 9.43
CA LEU A 57 -8.43 -6.32 9.70
C LEU A 57 -9.96 -6.27 9.91
N ALA A 58 -10.72 -6.88 8.99
CA ALA A 58 -12.18 -6.94 9.10
C ALA A 58 -12.63 -7.60 10.41
N ALA A 59 -12.00 -8.70 10.80
CA ALA A 59 -12.32 -9.42 12.03
C ALA A 59 -12.08 -8.58 13.30
N LYS A 60 -11.06 -7.72 13.30
CA LYS A 60 -10.67 -6.90 14.46
C LYS A 60 -11.48 -5.59 14.60
N LEU A 61 -12.14 -5.13 13.54
CA LEU A 61 -12.87 -3.85 13.51
C LEU A 61 -14.19 -3.86 14.27
N GLY A 62 -14.79 -5.02 14.57
CA GLY A 62 -16.14 -5.14 15.10
C GLY A 62 -16.46 -4.36 16.38
N ALA A 63 -15.46 -4.07 17.22
CA ALA A 63 -15.65 -3.25 18.43
C ALA A 63 -15.76 -1.73 18.13
N LYS A 64 -15.30 -1.28 16.96
CA LYS A 64 -15.21 0.15 16.59
C LYS A 64 -16.18 0.54 15.47
N VAL A 65 -16.72 -0.42 14.73
CA VAL A 65 -17.53 -0.22 13.52
C VAL A 65 -18.85 -0.96 13.64
N ASP A 66 -19.96 -0.27 13.39
CA ASP A 66 -21.30 -0.90 13.45
C ASP A 66 -21.63 -1.65 12.15
N ARG A 67 -21.20 -1.11 11.02
CA ARG A 67 -21.37 -1.74 9.69
C ARG A 67 -20.10 -1.62 8.85
N LEU A 68 -19.60 -2.74 8.36
CA LEU A 68 -18.44 -2.83 7.49
C LEU A 68 -18.86 -3.27 6.08
N ASP A 69 -18.59 -2.43 5.09
CA ASP A 69 -18.68 -2.79 3.66
C ASP A 69 -17.25 -3.06 3.14
N ILE A 70 -17.10 -4.08 2.29
CA ILE A 70 -15.81 -4.46 1.70
C ILE A 70 -15.84 -4.14 0.20
N TRP A 71 -14.80 -3.47 -0.29
CA TRP A 71 -14.65 -3.10 -1.70
C TRP A 71 -13.46 -3.83 -2.33
N PRO A 72 -13.63 -4.36 -3.55
CA PRO A 72 -12.53 -5.04 -4.24
C PRO A 72 -11.36 -4.10 -4.51
N PRO A 73 -10.11 -4.48 -4.16
CA PRO A 73 -8.95 -3.59 -4.25
C PRO A 73 -8.48 -3.29 -5.68
N HIS A 74 -8.99 -4.03 -6.66
CA HIS A 74 -8.68 -3.87 -8.08
C HIS A 74 -9.76 -3.13 -8.87
N SER A 75 -10.80 -2.63 -8.18
CA SER A 75 -11.89 -1.88 -8.79
C SER A 75 -11.87 -0.45 -8.30
N ALA A 76 -12.04 0.50 -9.23
CA ALA A 76 -12.19 1.90 -8.84
C ALA A 76 -13.35 2.06 -7.86
N ILE A 77 -13.13 2.84 -6.80
CA ILE A 77 -14.17 3.11 -5.80
C ILE A 77 -15.33 3.84 -6.49
N ASN A 78 -16.48 3.19 -6.52
CA ASN A 78 -17.71 3.72 -7.10
C ASN A 78 -18.86 3.53 -6.11
N VAL A 79 -18.86 4.32 -5.06
CA VAL A 79 -19.88 4.35 -4.01
C VAL A 79 -20.53 5.71 -3.96
N GLN A 80 -21.70 5.80 -3.31
CA GLN A 80 -22.34 7.09 -3.10
C GLN A 80 -21.40 8.02 -2.28
N PRO A 81 -21.25 9.28 -2.68
CA PRO A 81 -20.52 10.25 -1.88
C PRO A 81 -21.05 10.35 -0.44
N GLU A 82 -20.18 10.74 0.46
CA GLU A 82 -20.49 11.00 1.88
C GLU A 82 -21.27 9.86 2.57
N SER A 83 -20.88 8.61 2.26
CA SER A 83 -21.57 7.43 2.78
C SER A 83 -20.87 6.76 3.96
N TYR A 84 -19.60 7.07 4.19
CA TYR A 84 -18.75 6.37 5.17
C TYR A 84 -18.13 7.31 6.19
N ASP A 85 -18.06 6.86 7.43
CA ASP A 85 -17.41 7.57 8.53
C ASP A 85 -15.93 7.19 8.64
N LEU A 86 -15.57 5.98 8.14
CA LEU A 86 -14.21 5.44 8.11
C LEU A 86 -13.96 4.77 6.77
N LEU A 87 -12.80 5.03 6.18
CA LEU A 87 -12.29 4.29 5.04
C LEU A 87 -10.92 3.71 5.39
N LEU A 88 -10.76 2.42 5.15
CA LEU A 88 -9.54 1.68 5.41
C LEU A 88 -8.93 1.16 4.12
N TRP A 89 -7.65 1.44 3.91
CA TRP A 89 -6.89 0.98 2.74
C TRP A 89 -5.59 0.32 3.18
N PRO A 90 -5.61 -0.97 3.56
CA PRO A 90 -4.49 -1.64 4.19
C PRO A 90 -3.26 -1.83 3.29
N LEU A 91 -3.44 -2.13 2.03
CA LEU A 91 -2.40 -2.28 0.99
C LEU A 91 -3.10 -2.23 -0.38
N GLY A 92 -2.29 -2.19 -1.46
CA GLY A 92 -2.81 -2.25 -2.83
C GLY A 92 -2.88 -0.91 -3.52
N LEU A 93 -2.69 0.20 -2.79
CA LEU A 93 -2.53 1.53 -3.38
C LEU A 93 -1.27 1.60 -4.28
N GLU A 94 -0.27 0.77 -3.99
CA GLU A 94 0.95 0.59 -4.79
C GLU A 94 0.71 0.08 -6.21
N GLY A 95 -0.44 -0.50 -6.47
CA GLY A 95 -0.84 -1.02 -7.77
C GLY A 95 -1.88 -0.15 -8.49
N GLU A 96 -2.19 1.03 -7.97
CA GLU A 96 -3.07 1.99 -8.65
C GLU A 96 -2.34 2.72 -9.77
N GLY A 97 -2.93 2.73 -10.96
CA GLY A 97 -2.39 3.46 -12.11
C GLY A 97 -2.51 4.98 -11.93
N ASP A 98 -3.57 5.43 -11.27
CA ASP A 98 -3.83 6.83 -10.93
C ASP A 98 -4.11 6.94 -9.42
N VAL A 99 -3.05 7.03 -8.63
CA VAL A 99 -3.14 7.18 -7.16
C VAL A 99 -3.90 8.45 -6.74
N PRO A 100 -3.69 9.63 -7.37
CA PRO A 100 -4.49 10.81 -7.10
C PRO A 100 -6.00 10.61 -7.29
N ASP A 101 -6.45 10.01 -8.40
CA ASP A 101 -7.88 9.73 -8.64
C ASP A 101 -8.43 8.74 -7.62
N ALA A 102 -7.68 7.67 -7.32
CA ALA A 102 -8.08 6.66 -6.35
C ALA A 102 -8.29 7.25 -4.95
N LEU A 103 -7.35 8.08 -4.49
CA LEU A 103 -7.46 8.79 -3.21
C LEU A 103 -8.57 9.86 -3.21
N LEU A 104 -8.80 10.54 -4.34
CA LEU A 104 -9.91 11.49 -4.46
C LEU A 104 -11.26 10.77 -4.33
N ARG A 105 -11.44 9.61 -4.96
CA ARG A 105 -12.65 8.79 -4.80
C ARG A 105 -12.83 8.32 -3.36
N ALA A 106 -11.76 7.93 -2.69
CA ALA A 106 -11.79 7.60 -1.27
C ALA A 106 -12.26 8.78 -0.42
N ARG A 107 -11.72 9.98 -0.67
CA ARG A 107 -12.17 11.21 0.01
C ARG A 107 -13.65 11.51 -0.25
N LEU A 108 -14.11 11.40 -1.50
CA LEU A 108 -15.51 11.68 -1.86
C LEU A 108 -16.49 10.68 -1.22
N ALA A 109 -16.04 9.46 -0.94
CA ALA A 109 -16.83 8.46 -0.24
C ALA A 109 -17.02 8.78 1.26
N LEU A 110 -16.12 9.58 1.85
CA LEU A 110 -16.16 9.96 3.25
C LEU A 110 -17.14 11.10 3.50
N ARG A 111 -17.91 10.97 4.57
CA ARG A 111 -18.71 12.05 5.14
C ARG A 111 -17.82 13.18 5.66
N PRO A 112 -18.37 14.40 5.83
CA PRO A 112 -17.67 15.41 6.62
C PRO A 112 -17.16 14.84 7.94
N ASP A 113 -15.92 15.14 8.32
CA ASP A 113 -15.22 14.58 9.48
C ASP A 113 -14.97 13.04 9.41
N GLY A 114 -15.22 12.42 8.27
CA GLY A 114 -14.87 11.01 8.04
C GLY A 114 -13.35 10.80 7.98
N VAL A 115 -12.89 9.61 8.38
CA VAL A 115 -11.46 9.29 8.53
C VAL A 115 -11.02 8.34 7.44
N LEU A 116 -9.90 8.67 6.77
CA LEU A 116 -9.15 7.76 5.91
C LEU A 116 -7.93 7.25 6.66
N VAL A 117 -7.79 5.94 6.79
CA VAL A 117 -6.62 5.28 7.34
C VAL A 117 -6.07 4.29 6.32
N GLY A 118 -4.78 4.36 6.05
CA GLY A 118 -4.20 3.46 5.06
C GLY A 118 -2.72 3.18 5.27
N ALA A 119 -2.25 2.19 4.51
CA ALA A 119 -0.86 1.78 4.50
C ALA A 119 -0.40 1.39 3.10
N LEU A 120 0.87 1.62 2.79
CA LEU A 120 1.53 1.16 1.57
C LEU A 120 3.03 1.01 1.79
N PHE A 121 3.69 0.18 0.99
CA PHE A 121 5.14 0.07 1.04
C PHE A 121 5.80 1.22 0.29
N GLY A 122 6.56 2.02 1.02
CA GLY A 122 7.26 3.20 0.51
C GLY A 122 8.63 2.92 -0.09
N ASP A 123 9.26 3.99 -0.54
CA ASP A 123 10.59 4.01 -1.14
C ASP A 123 11.65 3.32 -0.25
N GLY A 124 12.55 2.57 -0.88
CA GLY A 124 13.58 1.79 -0.20
C GLY A 124 13.12 0.43 0.35
N SER A 125 11.82 0.08 0.25
CA SER A 125 11.32 -1.23 0.65
C SER A 125 11.85 -2.33 -0.27
N PHE A 126 12.07 -3.53 0.32
CA PHE A 126 12.45 -4.74 -0.41
C PHE A 126 13.75 -4.65 -1.20
N ALA A 127 14.75 -3.91 -0.72
CA ALA A 127 16.04 -3.74 -1.41
C ALA A 127 16.74 -5.08 -1.69
N ALA A 128 16.69 -6.03 -0.75
CA ALA A 128 17.25 -7.37 -0.94
C ALA A 128 16.56 -8.13 -2.10
N LEU A 129 15.22 -8.05 -2.21
CA LEU A 129 14.47 -8.62 -3.33
C LEU A 129 14.87 -7.94 -4.65
N ARG A 130 15.03 -6.63 -4.66
CA ARG A 130 15.45 -5.88 -5.85
C ARG A 130 16.81 -6.37 -6.34
N ARG A 131 17.81 -6.50 -5.44
CA ARG A 131 19.14 -7.05 -5.78
C ARG A 131 19.04 -8.47 -6.32
N ALA A 132 18.23 -9.33 -5.69
CA ALA A 132 18.01 -10.70 -6.15
C ALA A 132 17.43 -10.76 -7.57
N MET A 133 16.44 -9.93 -7.87
CA MET A 133 15.84 -9.86 -9.20
C MET A 133 16.80 -9.31 -10.25
N GLN A 134 17.61 -8.31 -9.90
CA GLN A 134 18.67 -7.80 -10.78
C GLN A 134 19.72 -8.88 -11.10
N ALA A 135 20.13 -9.67 -10.11
CA ALA A 135 21.05 -10.79 -10.33
C ALA A 135 20.42 -11.88 -11.21
N ALA A 136 19.13 -12.15 -11.07
CA ALA A 136 18.42 -13.08 -11.94
C ALA A 136 18.49 -12.67 -13.41
N ASP A 137 18.29 -11.39 -13.68
CA ASP A 137 18.12 -10.85 -15.04
C ASP A 137 19.45 -10.45 -15.71
N ALA A 138 20.54 -10.34 -14.94
CA ALA A 138 21.83 -9.93 -15.48
C ALA A 138 22.25 -10.77 -16.72
N PRO A 139 22.76 -10.12 -17.80
CA PRO A 139 23.10 -8.70 -17.91
C PRO A 139 21.92 -7.78 -18.34
N HIS A 140 20.71 -8.30 -18.46
CA HIS A 140 19.54 -7.53 -18.91
C HIS A 140 18.91 -6.76 -17.78
N ILE A 141 18.19 -5.68 -18.13
CA ILE A 141 17.37 -4.91 -17.17
C ILE A 141 15.91 -5.23 -17.42
N VAL A 142 15.24 -5.79 -16.41
CA VAL A 142 13.81 -6.12 -16.46
C VAL A 142 13.09 -5.43 -15.31
N ALA A 143 11.99 -4.74 -15.61
CA ALA A 143 11.15 -4.12 -14.60
C ALA A 143 10.34 -5.20 -13.84
N ARG A 144 10.76 -5.53 -12.63
CA ARG A 144 10.10 -6.54 -11.78
C ARG A 144 9.46 -5.99 -10.51
N MET A 145 9.83 -4.78 -10.14
CA MET A 145 9.35 -4.13 -8.91
C MET A 145 8.45 -2.95 -9.27
N HIS A 146 7.38 -2.79 -8.51
CA HIS A 146 6.52 -1.61 -8.63
C HIS A 146 7.31 -0.32 -8.30
N PRO A 147 6.97 0.81 -8.92
CA PRO A 147 7.41 2.11 -8.44
C PRO A 147 7.01 2.28 -6.97
N GLN A 148 7.85 2.96 -6.21
CA GLN A 148 7.60 3.23 -4.80
C GLN A 148 7.48 4.74 -4.59
N ILE A 149 6.61 5.13 -3.67
CA ILE A 149 6.34 6.52 -3.33
C ILE A 149 7.02 6.89 -2.01
N SER A 150 7.44 8.14 -1.86
CA SER A 150 7.98 8.66 -0.61
C SER A 150 6.88 9.09 0.37
N LEU A 151 7.21 9.13 1.66
CA LEU A 151 6.29 9.62 2.69
C LEU A 151 5.81 11.05 2.40
N ALA A 152 6.71 11.94 1.99
CA ALA A 152 6.37 13.33 1.64
C ALA A 152 5.35 13.38 0.50
N ALA A 153 5.54 12.58 -0.54
CA ALA A 153 4.61 12.55 -1.67
C ALA A 153 3.23 12.03 -1.28
N VAL A 154 3.13 11.08 -0.34
CA VAL A 154 1.83 10.65 0.22
C VAL A 154 1.15 11.80 0.92
N GLY A 155 1.84 12.52 1.81
CA GLY A 155 1.32 13.69 2.52
C GLY A 155 0.84 14.78 1.57
N ASP A 156 1.63 15.10 0.55
CA ASP A 156 1.29 16.08 -0.48
C ASP A 156 0.04 15.69 -1.27
N LEU A 157 -0.09 14.42 -1.64
CA LEU A 157 -1.28 13.92 -2.35
C LEU A 157 -2.53 14.04 -1.49
N LEU A 158 -2.48 13.61 -0.22
CA LEU A 158 -3.59 13.71 0.72
C LEU A 158 -4.03 15.17 0.92
N HIS A 159 -3.06 16.09 1.01
CA HIS A 159 -3.34 17.53 1.11
C HIS A 159 -3.99 18.07 -0.18
N LYS A 160 -3.45 17.72 -1.35
CA LYS A 160 -3.94 18.18 -2.66
C LYS A 160 -5.38 17.76 -2.94
N ILE A 161 -5.78 16.58 -2.51
CA ILE A 161 -7.19 16.13 -2.65
C ILE A 161 -8.11 16.73 -1.59
N GLY A 162 -7.61 17.58 -0.71
CA GLY A 162 -8.39 18.36 0.25
C GLY A 162 -8.69 17.65 1.56
N LEU A 163 -7.95 16.60 1.91
CA LEU A 163 -7.98 16.05 3.27
C LEU A 163 -7.29 16.98 4.27
N ARG A 164 -7.61 16.86 5.53
CA ARG A 164 -7.14 17.67 6.65
C ARG A 164 -6.57 16.80 7.76
N LEU A 165 -5.92 17.44 8.75
CA LEU A 165 -5.35 16.77 9.93
C LEU A 165 -4.53 15.53 9.52
N ILE A 166 -3.70 15.69 8.48
CA ILE A 166 -2.93 14.61 7.87
C ILE A 166 -1.80 14.21 8.82
N VAL A 167 -1.80 12.97 9.24
CA VAL A 167 -0.71 12.33 9.98
C VAL A 167 -0.11 11.25 9.10
N THR A 168 1.16 11.36 8.80
CA THR A 168 1.92 10.35 8.05
C THR A 168 3.09 9.86 8.88
N ASP A 169 3.37 8.58 8.81
CA ASP A 169 4.37 7.91 9.63
C ASP A 169 5.04 6.77 8.86
N VAL A 170 6.21 6.34 9.31
CA VAL A 170 6.97 5.25 8.72
C VAL A 170 7.25 4.18 9.75
N GLU A 171 6.64 3.02 9.59
CA GLU A 171 7.03 1.84 10.35
C GLU A 171 8.14 1.09 9.61
N ARG A 172 9.24 0.83 10.30
CA ARG A 172 10.37 0.06 9.75
C ARG A 172 10.22 -1.39 10.12
N LEU A 173 9.93 -2.21 9.11
CA LEU A 173 9.71 -3.63 9.27
C LEU A 173 10.92 -4.41 8.78
N THR A 174 11.30 -5.43 9.53
CA THR A 174 12.37 -6.36 9.15
C THR A 174 11.87 -7.79 9.29
N TRP A 175 12.04 -8.57 8.24
CA TRP A 175 11.71 -9.99 8.22
C TRP A 175 12.93 -10.82 7.85
N ALA A 176 12.90 -12.09 8.24
CA ALA A 176 13.98 -13.03 7.97
C ALA A 176 13.42 -14.32 7.35
N TYR A 177 13.82 -14.62 6.13
CA TYR A 177 13.32 -15.73 5.34
C TYR A 177 14.40 -16.79 5.10
N ARG A 178 14.01 -18.07 5.20
CA ARG A 178 14.90 -19.22 4.89
C ARG A 178 15.24 -19.34 3.41
N SER A 179 14.47 -18.70 2.54
CA SER A 179 14.66 -18.70 1.08
C SER A 179 13.94 -17.54 0.42
N LEU A 180 14.36 -17.18 -0.78
CA LEU A 180 13.63 -16.25 -1.63
C LEU A 180 12.22 -16.75 -1.97
N SER A 181 12.05 -18.07 -2.10
CA SER A 181 10.73 -18.66 -2.35
C SER A 181 9.74 -18.42 -1.22
N ALA A 182 10.19 -18.44 0.04
CA ALA A 182 9.34 -18.12 1.20
C ALA A 182 8.89 -16.65 1.19
N LEU A 183 9.81 -15.71 0.92
CA LEU A 183 9.46 -14.30 0.73
C LEU A 183 8.43 -14.12 -0.39
N VAL A 184 8.66 -14.75 -1.55
CA VAL A 184 7.73 -14.63 -2.69
C VAL A 184 6.37 -15.25 -2.40
N ALA A 185 6.28 -16.26 -1.55
CA ALA A 185 5.00 -16.81 -1.09
C ALA A 185 4.21 -15.76 -0.29
N ASP A 186 4.83 -15.10 0.71
CA ASP A 186 4.19 -14.04 1.48
C ASP A 186 3.76 -12.85 0.60
N LEU A 187 4.61 -12.46 -0.37
CA LEU A 187 4.24 -11.41 -1.34
C LEU A 187 3.03 -11.81 -2.21
N ARG A 188 2.88 -13.09 -2.55
CA ARG A 188 1.72 -13.59 -3.29
C ARG A 188 0.46 -13.54 -2.43
N ASP A 189 0.56 -13.91 -1.18
CA ASP A 189 -0.56 -13.90 -0.23
C ASP A 189 -1.03 -12.47 0.09
N ALA A 190 -0.15 -11.48 -0.05
CA ALA A 190 -0.47 -10.06 0.04
C ALA A 190 -0.83 -9.39 -1.31
N ALA A 191 -0.91 -10.13 -2.41
CA ALA A 191 -1.09 -9.62 -3.78
C ALA A 191 -0.01 -8.62 -4.24
N LEU A 192 1.18 -8.62 -3.64
CA LEU A 192 2.27 -7.65 -3.90
C LEU A 192 3.25 -8.08 -5.00
N THR A 193 2.95 -9.15 -5.75
CA THR A 193 3.80 -9.58 -6.87
C THR A 193 3.53 -8.74 -8.11
N ASN A 194 4.50 -8.74 -9.04
CA ASN A 194 4.53 -7.88 -10.23
C ASN A 194 3.19 -7.79 -10.98
N MET A 195 2.66 -6.57 -11.08
CA MET A 195 1.44 -6.20 -11.80
C MET A 195 1.74 -5.19 -12.93
N LEU A 196 3.01 -4.91 -13.23
CA LEU A 196 3.40 -3.95 -14.26
C LEU A 196 2.87 -4.37 -15.64
N SER A 197 2.52 -3.38 -16.45
CA SER A 197 2.16 -3.54 -17.85
C SER A 197 3.36 -4.04 -18.67
N GLY A 198 3.09 -4.52 -19.89
CA GLY A 198 4.13 -5.00 -20.80
C GLY A 198 4.37 -6.51 -20.72
N ALA A 199 5.48 -6.94 -21.35
CA ALA A 199 5.79 -8.35 -21.50
C ALA A 199 6.02 -9.06 -20.16
N VAL A 200 5.55 -10.29 -20.07
CA VAL A 200 5.88 -11.17 -18.95
C VAL A 200 7.24 -11.82 -19.24
N HIS A 201 8.17 -11.64 -18.33
CA HIS A 201 9.49 -12.27 -18.39
C HIS A 201 9.56 -13.40 -17.35
N PRO A 202 9.28 -14.66 -17.74
CA PRO A 202 9.40 -15.80 -16.83
C PRO A 202 10.85 -15.92 -16.34
N ILE A 203 11.00 -16.34 -15.10
CA ILE A 203 12.32 -16.60 -14.52
C ILE A 203 12.60 -18.11 -14.68
N GLY A 204 13.63 -18.46 -15.44
CA GLY A 204 14.08 -19.81 -15.59
C GLY A 204 14.86 -20.32 -14.36
N ARG A 205 15.11 -21.64 -14.31
CA ARG A 205 15.76 -22.27 -13.15
C ARG A 205 17.13 -21.65 -12.80
N ALA A 206 17.97 -21.41 -13.80
CA ALA A 206 19.30 -20.82 -13.58
C ALA A 206 19.22 -19.37 -13.11
N GLN A 207 18.26 -18.59 -13.62
CA GLN A 207 18.00 -17.24 -13.16
C GLN A 207 17.52 -17.23 -11.70
N TRP A 208 16.63 -18.16 -11.37
CA TRP A 208 16.14 -18.29 -9.98
C TRP A 208 17.25 -18.66 -9.01
N GLN A 209 18.18 -19.55 -9.41
CA GLN A 209 19.33 -19.90 -8.60
C GLN A 209 20.24 -18.68 -8.34
N ARG A 210 20.48 -17.83 -9.35
CA ARG A 210 21.24 -16.57 -9.16
C ARG A 210 20.51 -15.62 -8.20
N ALA A 211 19.19 -15.50 -8.35
CA ALA A 211 18.38 -14.69 -7.43
C ALA A 211 18.46 -15.19 -5.99
N GLU A 212 18.34 -16.49 -5.78
CA GLU A 212 18.44 -17.12 -4.46
C GLU A 212 19.81 -16.88 -3.83
N GLN A 213 20.90 -17.07 -4.59
CA GLN A 213 22.26 -16.80 -4.13
C GLN A 213 22.43 -15.33 -3.74
N ALA A 214 21.97 -14.39 -4.56
CA ALA A 214 22.06 -12.97 -4.28
C ALA A 214 21.19 -12.55 -3.07
N PHE A 215 20.03 -13.18 -2.87
CA PHE A 215 19.17 -12.96 -1.72
C PHE A 215 19.81 -13.45 -0.42
N MET A 216 20.49 -14.60 -0.48
CA MET A 216 21.14 -15.22 0.68
C MET A 216 22.56 -14.74 0.93
N ALA A 217 23.12 -13.85 0.08
CA ALA A 217 24.52 -13.40 0.22
C ALA A 217 24.79 -12.70 1.56
N ASP A 218 23.82 -11.94 2.08
CA ASP A 218 23.91 -11.23 3.36
C ASP A 218 23.12 -11.96 4.47
N ALA A 219 22.85 -13.27 4.30
CA ALA A 219 22.07 -14.03 5.27
C ALA A 219 22.79 -14.21 6.59
N THR A 220 22.03 -14.19 7.67
CA THR A 220 22.52 -14.37 9.04
C THR A 220 21.85 -15.56 9.71
N HIS A 221 22.52 -16.15 10.70
CA HIS A 221 21.94 -17.23 11.51
C HIS A 221 20.94 -16.63 12.52
N GLY A 222 19.75 -17.19 12.57
CA GLY A 222 18.79 -16.92 13.63
C GLY A 222 19.19 -17.62 14.94
N HIS A 223 18.43 -17.37 16.00
CA HIS A 223 18.65 -18.02 17.30
C HIS A 223 18.54 -19.56 17.26
N ASP A 224 17.83 -20.10 16.27
CA ASP A 224 17.67 -21.53 15.99
C ASP A 224 18.80 -22.10 15.10
N GLY A 225 19.83 -21.34 14.82
CA GLY A 225 20.96 -21.71 13.97
C GLY A 225 20.64 -21.78 12.47
N VAL A 226 19.42 -21.43 12.06
CA VAL A 226 19.02 -21.49 10.66
C VAL A 226 19.41 -20.21 9.94
N LEU A 227 20.04 -20.34 8.77
CA LEU A 227 20.42 -19.22 7.91
C LEU A 227 19.18 -18.57 7.27
N ARG A 228 19.09 -17.24 7.34
CA ARG A 228 17.98 -16.45 6.80
C ARG A 228 18.47 -15.20 6.09
N GLY A 229 17.91 -14.96 4.91
CA GLY A 229 18.04 -13.68 4.21
C GLY A 229 17.14 -12.63 4.85
N ARG A 230 17.70 -11.44 5.09
CA ARG A 230 16.98 -10.31 5.68
C ARG A 230 16.26 -9.50 4.61
N VAL A 231 15.05 -9.06 4.95
CA VAL A 231 14.22 -8.17 4.12
C VAL A 231 13.77 -6.99 4.97
N ASP A 232 14.14 -5.81 4.55
CA ASP A 232 13.71 -4.57 5.18
C ASP A 232 12.65 -3.88 4.31
N ALA A 233 11.63 -3.32 4.95
CA ALA A 233 10.61 -2.51 4.30
C ALA A 233 10.27 -1.28 5.15
N ARG A 234 9.79 -0.25 4.48
CA ARG A 234 9.25 0.98 5.06
C ARG A 234 7.75 1.00 4.77
N LEU A 235 6.96 0.64 5.75
CA LEU A 235 5.52 0.75 5.66
C LEU A 235 5.14 2.20 5.97
N LEU A 236 4.63 2.89 4.96
CA LEU A 236 4.07 4.23 5.11
C LEU A 236 2.65 4.09 5.62
N LEU A 237 2.38 4.68 6.76
CA LEU A 237 1.07 4.75 7.38
C LEU A 237 0.53 6.17 7.24
N PHE A 238 -0.75 6.31 6.98
CA PHE A 238 -1.38 7.62 6.94
C PHE A 238 -2.77 7.59 7.55
N THR A 239 -3.11 8.68 8.22
CA THR A 239 -4.44 9.00 8.74
C THR A 239 -4.77 10.41 8.33
N ALA A 240 -5.97 10.64 7.79
CA ALA A 240 -6.41 11.94 7.36
C ALA A 240 -7.94 12.07 7.46
N TRP A 241 -8.45 13.29 7.58
CA TRP A 241 -9.88 13.57 7.77
C TRP A 241 -10.47 14.29 6.56
N ALA A 242 -11.68 13.93 6.18
CA ALA A 242 -12.48 14.74 5.29
C ALA A 242 -12.86 16.06 5.98
N PRO A 243 -12.79 17.22 5.29
CA PRO A 243 -13.11 18.50 5.91
C PRO A 243 -14.55 18.53 6.38
N HIS A 244 -14.78 19.13 7.56
CA HIS A 244 -16.11 19.45 8.05
C HIS A 244 -16.48 20.89 7.62
N PRO A 245 -17.74 21.19 7.28
CA PRO A 245 -18.16 22.53 6.86
C PRO A 245 -17.86 23.63 7.88
N ASP A 246 -17.92 23.30 9.17
CA ASP A 246 -17.68 24.23 10.25
C ASP A 246 -16.19 24.41 10.64
N GLN A 247 -15.30 23.65 10.01
CA GLN A 247 -13.86 23.84 10.23
C GLN A 247 -13.40 25.11 9.53
N PRO A 248 -12.55 25.94 10.17
CA PRO A 248 -11.96 27.10 9.53
C PRO A 248 -11.26 26.66 8.24
N GLN A 249 -11.71 27.18 7.12
CA GLN A 249 -10.97 27.00 5.87
C GLN A 249 -9.67 27.77 6.02
N GLU A 250 -8.52 27.09 5.96
CA GLU A 250 -7.26 27.78 5.73
C GLU A 250 -7.43 28.64 4.49
N LYS A 251 -7.44 29.96 4.66
CA LYS A 251 -7.40 30.88 3.53
C LYS A 251 -6.15 30.54 2.76
N ARG A 252 -6.32 29.91 1.60
CA ARG A 252 -5.25 29.73 0.64
C ARG A 252 -4.65 31.11 0.42
N ALA A 253 -3.48 31.37 0.94
CA ALA A 253 -2.62 32.42 0.43
C ALA A 253 -2.27 31.99 -1.00
N LEU A 254 -3.13 32.35 -1.95
CA LEU A 254 -2.80 32.36 -3.37
C LEU A 254 -1.63 33.32 -3.51
N ASN A 255 -0.41 32.78 -3.46
CA ASN A 255 0.79 33.48 -3.83
C ASN A 255 0.78 33.64 -5.36
N THR A 256 -0.11 34.53 -5.87
CA THR A 256 -0.25 34.88 -7.28
C THR A 256 0.89 35.82 -7.74
N GLY A 257 2.00 35.89 -6.99
CA GLY A 257 3.07 36.88 -7.21
C GLY A 257 4.32 36.38 -7.93
N ILE A 258 4.39 35.14 -8.44
CA ILE A 258 5.66 34.64 -9.01
C ILE A 258 5.64 34.47 -10.55
N PHE A 259 4.49 34.58 -11.21
CA PHE A 259 4.43 34.36 -12.67
C PHE A 259 4.37 35.67 -13.52
N ASP A 260 4.37 36.85 -12.92
CA ASP A 260 4.30 38.11 -13.68
C ASP A 260 5.65 38.81 -13.92
N LYS A 261 6.77 38.13 -13.72
CA LYS A 261 8.11 38.68 -14.02
C LYS A 261 9.01 37.65 -14.68
N LEU A 262 8.70 37.29 -15.90
CA LEU A 262 9.70 36.78 -16.85
C LEU A 262 9.59 37.59 -18.14
N PRO A 263 10.74 38.13 -18.64
CA PRO A 263 10.80 38.99 -19.83
C PRO A 263 10.51 38.19 -21.10
#